data_d7798ab60496d877a87be1f9ce62c611
#
_entry.id   d7798ab60496d877a87be1f9ce62c611
#
_cell.length_a   1.000
_cell.length_b   1.000
_cell.length_c   1.000
_cell.angle_alpha   90.00
_cell.angle_beta   90.00
_cell.angle_gamma   90.00
#
_symmetry.space_group_name_H-M   'P 1'
#
loop_
_entity.id
_entity.type
_entity.pdbx_description
1 polymer ?
#
loop_
_entity_poly.entity_id
_entity_poly.type
_entity_poly.pdbx_seq_one_letter_code
_entity_poly.pdbx_strand_id
1 'polypeptide(L)'
;MALYYRCLLIDHDDTAVDSTAAVHYPAHLEALRELRPGRVPPTRDEWLLRNFHGIMDYLEGDLGMTTAELARELEIWRSWTGSRVPPFFPGFLDLLEDYRRRGGLVAVISHSEAGVIEGHYRAASTTGGTAPHPFVPDLIFGWDPEAARRKPSPWPVREALRRFECTAAEALVVDDLKPGVLMAEAAGVDFAAAGWSHRIAEIEDYMRSHAAAYCPRIQDLRTFVLRGPRRA
;
A
#
# COMPACT_ATOMS: atom_id res chain seq x y z
N MET A 1 25.59 -11.72 -3.92
CA MET A 1 24.94 -12.51 -2.85
C MET A 1 23.50 -12.74 -3.25
N ALA A 2 22.97 -13.96 -3.07
CA ALA A 2 21.58 -14.25 -3.30
C ALA A 2 20.68 -13.43 -2.34
N LEU A 3 19.51 -13.01 -2.82
CA LEU A 3 18.49 -12.36 -1.98
C LEU A 3 17.92 -13.40 -0.99
N TYR A 4 17.63 -12.97 0.23
CA TYR A 4 16.92 -13.82 1.20
C TYR A 4 15.45 -13.96 0.78
N TYR A 5 14.77 -12.85 0.51
CA TYR A 5 13.46 -12.85 -0.12
C TYR A 5 13.64 -12.67 -1.63
N ARG A 6 13.10 -13.57 -2.43
CA ARG A 6 13.13 -13.51 -3.90
C ARG A 6 12.00 -12.67 -4.46
N CYS A 7 10.95 -12.47 -3.66
CA CYS A 7 9.72 -11.79 -4.06
C CYS A 7 9.32 -10.76 -3.01
N LEU A 8 9.14 -9.50 -3.43
CA LEU A 8 8.49 -8.45 -2.64
C LEU A 8 7.06 -8.25 -3.12
N LEU A 9 6.12 -8.30 -2.18
CA LEU A 9 4.69 -8.06 -2.37
C LEU A 9 4.36 -6.76 -1.64
N ILE A 10 4.38 -5.65 -2.36
CA ILE A 10 4.34 -4.32 -1.77
C ILE A 10 2.95 -3.68 -1.93
N ASP A 11 2.48 -3.01 -0.88
CA ASP A 11 1.35 -2.11 -0.99
C ASP A 11 1.74 -0.84 -1.76
N HIS A 12 0.76 -0.10 -2.24
CA HIS A 12 0.97 1.11 -3.03
C HIS A 12 0.77 2.38 -2.22
N ASP A 13 -0.44 2.54 -1.68
CA ASP A 13 -0.86 3.76 -1.00
C ASP A 13 -0.21 3.86 0.38
N ASP A 14 0.43 5.00 0.67
CA ASP A 14 1.20 5.26 1.90
C ASP A 14 2.35 4.27 2.21
N THR A 15 2.58 3.33 1.29
CA THR A 15 3.76 2.44 1.32
C THR A 15 4.77 2.83 0.23
N ALA A 16 4.35 2.86 -1.04
CA ALA A 16 5.20 3.28 -2.16
C ALA A 16 5.12 4.79 -2.40
N VAL A 17 3.91 5.36 -2.31
CA VAL A 17 3.58 6.76 -2.59
C VAL A 17 2.90 7.43 -1.41
N ASP A 18 3.13 8.74 -1.22
CA ASP A 18 2.45 9.58 -0.22
C ASP A 18 1.04 9.98 -0.73
N SER A 19 0.15 8.99 -0.83
CA SER A 19 -1.17 9.16 -1.43
C SER A 19 -2.20 9.73 -0.47
N THR A 20 -2.15 9.41 0.81
CA THR A 20 -3.10 9.98 1.77
C THR A 20 -2.99 11.50 1.83
N ALA A 21 -1.80 12.06 1.90
CA ALA A 21 -1.64 13.51 1.95
C ALA A 21 -2.03 14.20 0.64
N ALA A 22 -1.67 13.58 -0.49
CA ALA A 22 -1.81 14.20 -1.82
C ALA A 22 -3.19 13.96 -2.48
N VAL A 23 -3.86 12.85 -2.16
CA VAL A 23 -5.03 12.36 -2.90
C VAL A 23 -6.20 11.97 -1.99
N HIS A 24 -6.00 10.96 -1.11
CA HIS A 24 -7.13 10.32 -0.44
C HIS A 24 -7.80 11.21 0.62
N TYR A 25 -7.01 11.85 1.46
CA TYR A 25 -7.57 12.75 2.47
C TYR A 25 -8.20 14.01 1.86
N PRO A 26 -7.61 14.70 0.87
CA PRO A 26 -8.29 15.76 0.13
C PRO A 26 -9.59 15.31 -0.56
N ALA A 27 -9.64 14.12 -1.16
CA ALA A 27 -10.85 13.57 -1.75
C ALA A 27 -11.94 13.36 -0.70
N HIS A 28 -11.59 12.82 0.47
CA HIS A 28 -12.50 12.67 1.60
C HIS A 28 -13.04 14.02 2.09
N LEU A 29 -12.21 15.07 2.18
CA LEU A 29 -12.65 16.41 2.55
C LEU A 29 -13.66 16.99 1.54
N GLU A 30 -13.47 16.70 0.25
CA GLU A 30 -14.43 17.11 -0.78
C GLU A 30 -15.76 16.38 -0.63
N ALA A 31 -15.73 15.06 -0.42
CA ALA A 31 -16.91 14.24 -0.18
C ALA A 31 -17.67 14.72 1.07
N LEU A 32 -16.99 15.00 2.17
CA LEU A 32 -17.62 15.56 3.37
C LEU A 32 -18.26 16.93 3.12
N ARG A 33 -17.60 17.80 2.37
CA ARG A 33 -18.17 19.13 2.05
C ARG A 33 -19.46 19.02 1.26
N GLU A 34 -19.55 18.06 0.34
CA GLU A 34 -20.72 17.83 -0.49
C GLU A 34 -21.83 17.09 0.28
N LEU A 35 -21.49 15.97 0.92
CA LEU A 35 -22.47 15.04 1.48
C LEU A 35 -22.83 15.31 2.95
N ARG A 36 -21.99 16.02 3.68
CA ARG A 36 -22.17 16.36 5.12
C ARG A 36 -21.80 17.82 5.39
N PRO A 37 -22.46 18.79 4.71
CA PRO A 37 -22.17 20.20 4.90
C PRO A 37 -22.34 20.61 6.37
N GLY A 38 -21.35 21.31 6.90
CA GLY A 38 -21.32 21.76 8.30
C GLY A 38 -20.73 20.76 9.30
N ARG A 39 -20.42 19.53 8.91
CA ARG A 39 -19.67 18.61 9.77
C ARG A 39 -18.18 19.03 9.82
N VAL A 40 -17.62 19.05 11.03
CA VAL A 40 -16.18 19.26 11.22
C VAL A 40 -15.44 18.03 10.66
N PRO A 41 -14.54 18.22 9.69
CA PRO A 41 -13.77 17.10 9.16
C PRO A 41 -12.82 16.50 10.22
N PRO A 42 -12.53 15.21 10.18
CA PRO A 42 -11.46 14.64 10.97
C PRO A 42 -10.11 15.22 10.54
N THR A 43 -9.14 15.24 11.43
CA THR A 43 -7.74 15.44 11.04
C THR A 43 -7.27 14.29 10.15
N ARG A 44 -6.14 14.47 9.45
CA ARG A 44 -5.57 13.41 8.61
C ARG A 44 -5.26 12.16 9.44
N ASP A 45 -4.73 12.29 10.65
CA ASP A 45 -4.38 11.17 11.51
C ASP A 45 -5.64 10.45 12.02
N GLU A 46 -6.70 11.18 12.38
CA GLU A 46 -7.99 10.57 12.72
C GLU A 46 -8.59 9.84 11.52
N TRP A 47 -8.47 10.38 10.30
CA TRP A 47 -8.96 9.72 9.10
C TRP A 47 -8.16 8.43 8.78
N LEU A 48 -6.83 8.45 8.93
CA LEU A 48 -5.99 7.25 8.81
C LEU A 48 -6.39 6.19 9.85
N LEU A 49 -6.66 6.60 11.08
CA LEU A 49 -7.12 5.68 12.12
C LEU A 49 -8.47 5.05 11.78
N ARG A 50 -9.39 5.79 11.12
CA ARG A 50 -10.65 5.23 10.59
C ARG A 50 -10.39 4.18 9.50
N ASN A 51 -9.43 4.41 8.61
CA ASN A 51 -9.02 3.41 7.61
C ASN A 51 -8.43 2.17 8.26
N PHE A 52 -7.61 2.33 9.30
CA PHE A 52 -7.04 1.23 10.06
C PHE A 52 -8.10 0.34 10.72
N HIS A 53 -9.14 0.95 11.28
CA HIS A 53 -10.26 0.22 11.91
C HIS A 53 -11.25 -0.35 10.89
N GLY A 54 -11.46 0.33 9.78
CA GLY A 54 -12.39 -0.04 8.71
C GLY A 54 -13.13 1.18 8.18
N ILE A 55 -12.76 1.63 6.98
CA ILE A 55 -13.33 2.86 6.40
C ILE A 55 -14.84 2.75 6.21
N MET A 56 -15.38 1.58 5.91
CA MET A 56 -16.83 1.41 5.72
C MET A 56 -17.61 1.60 7.03
N ASP A 57 -17.07 1.15 8.16
CA ASP A 57 -17.68 1.37 9.48
C ASP A 57 -17.78 2.87 9.80
N TYR A 58 -16.79 3.65 9.34
CA TYR A 58 -16.83 5.10 9.46
C TYR A 58 -17.84 5.74 8.49
N LEU A 59 -17.83 5.36 7.21
CA LEU A 59 -18.73 5.96 6.20
C LEU A 59 -20.20 5.62 6.45
N GLU A 60 -20.50 4.35 6.68
CA GLU A 60 -21.87 3.86 6.93
C GLU A 60 -22.32 4.09 8.37
N GLY A 61 -21.47 3.82 9.35
CA GLY A 61 -21.79 3.90 10.77
C GLY A 61 -21.74 5.33 11.28
N ASP A 62 -20.55 5.95 11.35
CA ASP A 62 -20.37 7.26 11.97
C ASP A 62 -20.95 8.41 11.13
N LEU A 63 -20.85 8.32 9.79
CA LEU A 63 -21.37 9.32 8.87
C LEU A 63 -22.82 9.03 8.43
N GLY A 64 -23.31 7.82 8.61
CA GLY A 64 -24.65 7.40 8.21
C GLY A 64 -24.88 7.56 6.71
N MET A 65 -23.89 7.27 5.87
CA MET A 65 -24.01 7.38 4.42
C MET A 65 -24.95 6.30 3.86
N THR A 66 -25.89 6.73 3.04
CA THR A 66 -26.74 5.84 2.26
C THR A 66 -25.96 5.20 1.10
N THR A 67 -26.49 4.13 0.51
CA THR A 67 -25.90 3.50 -0.69
C THR A 67 -25.67 4.51 -1.83
N ALA A 68 -26.58 5.45 -2.05
CA ALA A 68 -26.42 6.48 -3.08
C ALA A 68 -25.29 7.47 -2.74
N GLU A 69 -25.13 7.83 -1.46
CA GLU A 69 -24.06 8.72 -1.01
C GLU A 69 -22.70 8.02 -1.04
N LEU A 70 -22.63 6.71 -0.74
CA LEU A 70 -21.41 5.91 -0.90
C LEU A 70 -21.00 5.81 -2.37
N ALA A 71 -21.97 5.66 -3.29
CA ALA A 71 -21.68 5.68 -4.72
C ALA A 71 -21.11 7.06 -5.15
N ARG A 72 -21.66 8.16 -4.61
CA ARG A 72 -21.17 9.51 -4.89
C ARG A 72 -19.78 9.77 -4.29
N GLU A 73 -19.52 9.30 -3.07
CA GLU A 73 -18.22 9.36 -2.42
C GLU A 73 -17.16 8.64 -3.28
N LEU A 74 -17.47 7.43 -3.76
CA LEU A 74 -16.60 6.66 -4.64
C LEU A 74 -16.32 7.37 -5.98
N GLU A 75 -17.31 8.09 -6.56
CA GLU A 75 -17.10 8.90 -7.76
C GLU A 75 -16.10 10.04 -7.51
N ILE A 76 -16.26 10.75 -6.39
CA ILE A 76 -15.35 11.81 -5.96
C ILE A 76 -13.93 11.22 -5.79
N TRP A 77 -13.81 10.12 -5.05
CA TRP A 77 -12.53 9.44 -4.83
C TRP A 77 -11.85 9.04 -6.16
N ARG A 78 -12.60 8.44 -7.09
CA ARG A 78 -12.11 8.07 -8.42
C ARG A 78 -11.65 9.26 -9.24
N SER A 79 -12.36 10.37 -9.17
CA SER A 79 -11.97 11.62 -9.84
C SER A 79 -10.61 12.11 -9.33
N TRP A 80 -10.36 11.99 -8.01
CA TRP A 80 -9.10 12.39 -7.40
C TRP A 80 -7.96 11.42 -7.76
N THR A 81 -8.16 10.14 -7.64
CA THR A 81 -7.15 9.12 -7.93
C THR A 81 -6.80 9.05 -9.42
N GLY A 82 -7.77 9.22 -10.31
CA GLY A 82 -7.55 9.21 -11.75
C GLY A 82 -6.90 10.46 -12.33
N SER A 83 -6.87 11.58 -11.57
CA SER A 83 -6.35 12.87 -12.05
C SER A 83 -5.04 13.31 -11.40
N ARG A 84 -4.54 12.59 -10.43
CA ARG A 84 -3.35 12.96 -9.64
C ARG A 84 -2.35 11.83 -9.55
N VAL A 85 -1.08 12.19 -9.61
CA VAL A 85 0.04 11.28 -9.38
C VAL A 85 0.69 11.65 -8.05
N PRO A 86 0.47 10.88 -6.96
CA PRO A 86 1.12 11.14 -5.69
C PRO A 86 2.64 10.93 -5.82
N PRO A 87 3.46 11.68 -5.05
CA PRO A 87 4.90 11.49 -5.08
C PRO A 87 5.28 10.14 -4.47
N PHE A 88 6.22 9.45 -5.08
CA PHE A 88 6.86 8.31 -4.43
C PHE A 88 7.68 8.77 -3.23
N PHE A 89 7.69 7.98 -2.17
CA PHE A 89 8.58 8.26 -1.04
C PHE A 89 10.04 8.24 -1.49
N PRO A 90 10.85 9.22 -1.05
CA PRO A 90 12.25 9.35 -1.47
C PRO A 90 13.05 8.06 -1.26
N GLY A 91 13.69 7.57 -2.32
CA GLY A 91 14.51 6.35 -2.30
C GLY A 91 13.74 5.03 -2.44
N PHE A 92 12.40 5.08 -2.55
CA PHE A 92 11.60 3.85 -2.70
C PHE A 92 11.84 3.18 -4.07
N LEU A 93 11.78 3.94 -5.16
CA LEU A 93 12.05 3.41 -6.50
C LEU A 93 13.51 2.93 -6.63
N ASP A 94 14.47 3.65 -6.06
CA ASP A 94 15.89 3.21 -6.03
C ASP A 94 16.06 1.88 -5.31
N LEU A 95 15.29 1.65 -4.22
CA LEU A 95 15.26 0.36 -3.55
C LEU A 95 14.77 -0.75 -4.48
N LEU A 96 13.66 -0.52 -5.19
CA LEU A 96 13.07 -1.52 -6.08
C LEU A 96 13.96 -1.83 -7.27
N GLU A 97 14.62 -0.82 -7.84
CA GLU A 97 15.60 -1.01 -8.91
C GLU A 97 16.81 -1.82 -8.46
N ASP A 98 17.36 -1.52 -7.28
CA ASP A 98 18.47 -2.28 -6.70
C ASP A 98 18.07 -3.73 -6.40
N TYR A 99 16.84 -3.93 -5.91
CA TYR A 99 16.31 -5.24 -5.64
C TYR A 99 16.16 -6.07 -6.93
N ARG A 100 15.57 -5.46 -7.97
CA ARG A 100 15.40 -6.08 -9.30
C ARG A 100 16.75 -6.41 -9.95
N ARG A 101 17.75 -5.52 -9.88
CA ARG A 101 19.11 -5.78 -10.39
C ARG A 101 19.79 -6.99 -9.75
N ARG A 102 19.33 -7.40 -8.58
CA ARG A 102 19.80 -8.61 -7.89
C ARG A 102 18.95 -9.85 -8.19
N GLY A 103 18.02 -9.75 -9.13
CA GLY A 103 17.13 -10.84 -9.53
C GLY A 103 15.86 -10.95 -8.68
N GLY A 104 15.53 -9.93 -7.91
CA GLY A 104 14.28 -9.87 -7.13
C GLY A 104 13.06 -9.58 -8.01
N LEU A 105 11.94 -10.19 -7.66
CA LEU A 105 10.63 -10.04 -8.31
C LEU A 105 9.75 -9.13 -7.46
N VAL A 106 8.95 -8.27 -8.10
CA VAL A 106 8.12 -7.29 -7.41
C VAL A 106 6.68 -7.37 -7.88
N ALA A 107 5.76 -7.62 -6.95
CA ALA A 107 4.33 -7.45 -7.18
C ALA A 107 3.77 -6.32 -6.32
N VAL A 108 2.82 -5.57 -6.84
CA VAL A 108 2.03 -4.59 -6.08
C VAL A 108 0.68 -5.20 -5.74
N ILE A 109 0.23 -5.04 -4.49
CA ILE A 109 -1.08 -5.48 -4.00
C ILE A 109 -1.74 -4.31 -3.27
N SER A 110 -2.75 -3.69 -3.85
CA SER A 110 -3.38 -2.48 -3.31
C SER A 110 -4.91 -2.50 -3.45
N HIS A 111 -5.59 -1.64 -2.70
CA HIS A 111 -6.99 -1.33 -2.91
C HIS A 111 -7.23 -0.29 -4.01
N SER A 112 -6.20 0.35 -4.53
CA SER A 112 -6.28 1.24 -5.69
C SER A 112 -6.42 0.46 -7.00
N GLU A 113 -6.97 1.10 -8.04
CA GLU A 113 -7.18 0.46 -9.35
C GLU A 113 -5.84 0.16 -10.05
N ALA A 114 -5.69 -1.03 -10.62
CA ALA A 114 -4.42 -1.48 -11.22
C ALA A 114 -3.88 -0.54 -12.30
N GLY A 115 -4.78 0.02 -13.14
CA GLY A 115 -4.39 0.98 -14.19
C GLY A 115 -3.87 2.31 -13.64
N VAL A 116 -4.42 2.76 -12.50
CA VAL A 116 -3.94 3.96 -11.78
C VAL A 116 -2.55 3.71 -11.23
N ILE A 117 -2.34 2.58 -10.55
CA ILE A 117 -1.03 2.18 -10.00
C ILE A 117 0.02 2.12 -11.12
N GLU A 118 -0.27 1.42 -12.22
CA GLU A 118 0.64 1.33 -13.36
C GLU A 118 0.99 2.72 -13.93
N GLY A 119 -0.01 3.60 -14.04
CA GLY A 119 0.16 4.99 -14.45
C GLY A 119 1.14 5.75 -13.55
N HIS A 120 1.04 5.59 -12.23
CA HIS A 120 1.94 6.23 -11.26
C HIS A 120 3.40 5.77 -11.44
N TYR A 121 3.66 4.47 -11.58
CA TYR A 121 5.02 3.94 -11.83
C TYR A 121 5.58 4.42 -13.16
N ARG A 122 4.77 4.49 -14.23
CA ARG A 122 5.20 5.01 -15.54
C ARG A 122 5.52 6.52 -15.48
N ALA A 123 4.69 7.30 -14.80
CA ALA A 123 4.88 8.75 -14.67
C ALA A 123 6.13 9.10 -13.87
N ALA A 124 6.40 8.40 -12.76
CA ALA A 124 7.56 8.67 -11.90
C ALA A 124 8.88 8.50 -12.64
N SER A 125 8.94 7.61 -13.60
CA SER A 125 10.15 7.31 -14.36
C SER A 125 10.52 8.39 -15.37
N THR A 126 9.59 9.30 -15.70
CA THR A 126 9.83 10.43 -16.62
C THR A 126 10.35 11.68 -15.92
N THR A 127 10.27 11.75 -14.59
CA THR A 127 10.49 12.98 -13.80
C THR A 127 11.84 13.09 -13.09
N GLY A 128 12.80 12.20 -13.29
CA GLY A 128 14.13 12.39 -12.71
C GLY A 128 14.95 11.15 -12.32
N GLY A 129 14.54 9.98 -12.73
CA GLY A 129 15.34 8.77 -12.53
C GLY A 129 16.52 8.70 -13.51
N THR A 130 17.67 8.25 -13.01
CA THR A 130 18.88 7.98 -13.83
C THR A 130 18.75 6.68 -14.64
N ALA A 131 17.65 5.92 -14.45
CA ALA A 131 17.41 4.66 -15.16
C ALA A 131 16.88 4.91 -16.59
N PRO A 132 17.37 4.19 -17.59
CA PRO A 132 16.97 4.37 -18.99
C PRO A 132 15.54 3.91 -19.29
N HIS A 133 14.89 3.23 -18.38
CA HIS A 133 13.51 2.73 -18.52
C HIS A 133 12.72 2.90 -17.21
N PRO A 134 11.38 3.15 -17.33
CA PRO A 134 10.51 3.22 -16.14
C PRO A 134 10.54 1.91 -15.34
N PHE A 135 10.61 2.04 -14.01
CA PHE A 135 10.34 0.88 -13.16
C PHE A 135 8.83 0.57 -13.24
N VAL A 136 8.51 -0.63 -13.68
CA VAL A 136 7.13 -1.15 -13.64
C VAL A 136 7.16 -2.46 -12.86
N PRO A 137 6.30 -2.66 -11.86
CA PRO A 137 6.20 -3.93 -11.14
C PRO A 137 5.94 -5.11 -12.10
N ASP A 138 6.41 -6.30 -11.75
CA ASP A 138 6.23 -7.50 -12.57
C ASP A 138 4.76 -7.96 -12.56
N LEU A 139 4.05 -7.73 -11.46
CA LEU A 139 2.61 -7.96 -11.31
C LEU A 139 1.97 -6.79 -10.55
N ILE A 140 0.70 -6.50 -10.87
CA ILE A 140 -0.12 -5.54 -10.12
C ILE A 140 -1.48 -6.20 -9.85
N PHE A 141 -1.82 -6.33 -8.56
CA PHE A 141 -3.13 -6.72 -8.06
C PHE A 141 -3.77 -5.47 -7.46
N GLY A 142 -4.60 -4.80 -8.22
CA GLY A 142 -5.38 -3.64 -7.78
C GLY A 142 -6.74 -4.06 -7.25
N TRP A 143 -7.63 -3.07 -7.12
CA TRP A 143 -9.01 -3.29 -6.74
C TRP A 143 -9.68 -4.37 -7.60
N ASP A 144 -10.33 -5.32 -6.94
CA ASP A 144 -11.18 -6.34 -7.55
C ASP A 144 -12.56 -6.30 -6.88
N PRO A 145 -13.69 -6.32 -7.62
CA PRO A 145 -15.04 -6.33 -7.04
C PRO A 145 -15.28 -7.58 -6.17
N GLU A 146 -14.61 -8.68 -6.45
CA GLU A 146 -14.67 -9.88 -5.64
C GLU A 146 -13.78 -9.75 -4.41
N ALA A 147 -14.40 -9.66 -3.23
CA ALA A 147 -13.68 -9.47 -1.96
C ALA A 147 -12.64 -10.57 -1.69
N ALA A 148 -12.88 -11.78 -2.18
CA ALA A 148 -11.95 -12.90 -2.05
C ALA A 148 -10.64 -12.70 -2.83
N ARG A 149 -10.57 -11.73 -3.76
CA ARG A 149 -9.40 -11.45 -4.60
C ARG A 149 -8.61 -10.19 -4.20
N ARG A 150 -9.00 -9.51 -3.12
CA ARG A 150 -8.31 -8.32 -2.60
C ARG A 150 -7.95 -8.45 -1.13
N LYS A 151 -7.08 -7.58 -0.62
CA LYS A 151 -6.76 -7.49 0.81
C LYS A 151 -8.05 -7.40 1.66
N PRO A 152 -8.16 -8.08 2.80
CA PRO A 152 -7.14 -8.88 3.48
C PRO A 152 -7.10 -10.37 3.07
N SER A 153 -7.77 -10.78 1.98
CA SER A 153 -7.71 -12.16 1.48
C SER A 153 -6.26 -12.54 1.10
N PRO A 154 -5.81 -13.77 1.39
CA PRO A 154 -4.50 -14.25 0.99
C PRO A 154 -4.37 -14.54 -0.51
N TRP A 155 -5.44 -14.40 -1.28
CA TRP A 155 -5.46 -14.77 -2.69
C TRP A 155 -4.41 -14.02 -3.54
N PRO A 156 -4.24 -12.67 -3.44
CA PRO A 156 -3.25 -11.96 -4.25
C PRO A 156 -1.82 -12.43 -3.98
N VAL A 157 -1.51 -12.71 -2.71
CA VAL A 157 -0.20 -13.26 -2.31
C VAL A 157 0.01 -14.63 -2.93
N ARG A 158 -0.94 -15.55 -2.75
CA ARG A 158 -0.86 -16.92 -3.30
C ARG A 158 -0.75 -16.93 -4.82
N GLU A 159 -1.48 -16.06 -5.51
CA GLU A 159 -1.43 -15.92 -6.96
C GLU A 159 -0.10 -15.33 -7.44
N ALA A 160 0.45 -14.34 -6.71
CA ALA A 160 1.79 -13.83 -6.99
C ALA A 160 2.86 -14.92 -6.83
N LEU A 161 2.84 -15.67 -5.72
CA LEU A 161 3.76 -16.78 -5.47
C LEU A 161 3.69 -17.84 -6.58
N ARG A 162 2.47 -18.19 -6.99
CA ARG A 162 2.25 -19.15 -8.10
C ARG A 162 2.85 -18.65 -9.42
N ARG A 163 2.65 -17.37 -9.77
CA ARG A 163 3.18 -16.78 -11.02
C ARG A 163 4.68 -16.59 -11.00
N PHE A 164 5.25 -16.31 -9.83
CA PHE A 164 6.69 -16.11 -9.65
C PHE A 164 7.45 -17.42 -9.38
N GLU A 165 6.74 -18.53 -9.24
CA GLU A 165 7.32 -19.83 -8.85
C GLU A 165 8.18 -19.69 -7.57
N CYS A 166 7.62 -18.96 -6.57
CA CYS A 166 8.22 -18.74 -5.27
C CYS A 166 7.45 -19.46 -4.18
N THR A 167 8.16 -19.87 -3.13
CA THR A 167 7.55 -20.37 -1.89
C THR A 167 7.20 -19.21 -0.95
N ALA A 168 6.36 -19.47 0.05
CA ALA A 168 6.02 -18.48 1.07
C ALA A 168 7.27 -17.97 1.83
N ALA A 169 8.23 -18.85 2.11
CA ALA A 169 9.48 -18.49 2.81
C ALA A 169 10.42 -17.58 1.98
N GLU A 170 10.21 -17.48 0.67
CA GLU A 170 10.97 -16.64 -0.24
C GLU A 170 10.31 -15.28 -0.49
N ALA A 171 9.17 -14.99 0.14
CA ALA A 171 8.41 -13.77 -0.08
C ALA A 171 8.30 -12.91 1.17
N LEU A 172 8.19 -11.60 0.96
CA LEU A 172 7.96 -10.61 1.98
C LEU A 172 6.82 -9.69 1.55
N VAL A 173 5.79 -9.56 2.38
CA VAL A 173 4.77 -8.50 2.23
C VAL A 173 5.28 -7.23 2.90
N VAL A 174 5.10 -6.08 2.25
CA VAL A 174 5.42 -4.74 2.79
C VAL A 174 4.17 -3.88 2.70
N ASP A 175 3.66 -3.40 3.83
CA ASP A 175 2.41 -2.64 3.91
C ASP A 175 2.44 -1.73 5.15
N ASP A 176 1.65 -0.66 5.17
CA ASP A 176 1.58 0.30 6.29
C ASP A 176 0.37 0.09 7.21
N LEU A 177 -0.61 -0.77 6.80
CA LEU A 177 -1.86 -0.95 7.53
C LEU A 177 -2.24 -2.42 7.77
N LYS A 178 -3.19 -2.61 8.69
CA LYS A 178 -3.73 -3.89 9.14
C LYS A 178 -4.18 -4.85 8.02
N PRO A 179 -4.82 -4.43 6.92
CA PRO A 179 -5.20 -5.37 5.85
C PRO A 179 -4.02 -6.13 5.24
N GLY A 180 -2.84 -5.49 5.13
CA GLY A 180 -1.62 -6.15 4.67
C GLY A 180 -1.09 -7.18 5.66
N VAL A 181 -1.14 -6.88 6.96
CA VAL A 181 -0.79 -7.84 8.02
C VAL A 181 -1.65 -9.08 7.92
N LEU A 182 -2.98 -8.92 7.94
CA LEU A 182 -3.93 -10.04 7.89
C LEU A 182 -3.76 -10.89 6.62
N MET A 183 -3.49 -10.25 5.49
CA MET A 183 -3.22 -10.94 4.22
C MET A 183 -1.94 -11.77 4.30
N ALA A 184 -0.85 -11.22 4.84
CA ALA A 184 0.43 -11.90 4.98
C ALA A 184 0.32 -13.11 5.93
N GLU A 185 -0.28 -12.93 7.10
CA GLU A 185 -0.54 -13.99 8.08
C GLU A 185 -1.36 -15.14 7.47
N ALA A 186 -2.48 -14.81 6.79
CA ALA A 186 -3.34 -15.81 6.15
C ALA A 186 -2.65 -16.56 4.99
N ALA A 187 -1.63 -15.96 4.39
CA ALA A 187 -0.81 -16.57 3.35
C ALA A 187 0.42 -17.32 3.90
N GLY A 188 0.76 -17.14 5.17
CA GLY A 188 1.96 -17.72 5.79
C GLY A 188 3.27 -17.12 5.29
N VAL A 189 3.27 -15.81 4.97
CA VAL A 189 4.40 -15.05 4.43
C VAL A 189 4.89 -14.04 5.46
N ASP A 190 6.20 -13.80 5.52
CA ASP A 190 6.78 -12.77 6.36
C ASP A 190 6.24 -11.38 6.00
N PHE A 191 6.11 -10.53 7.02
CA PHE A 191 5.58 -9.18 6.91
C PHE A 191 6.59 -8.14 7.41
N ALA A 192 6.81 -7.07 6.64
CA ALA A 192 7.56 -5.89 7.06
C ALA A 192 6.64 -4.67 7.07
N ALA A 193 6.59 -3.97 8.19
CA ALA A 193 5.77 -2.78 8.36
C ALA A 193 6.46 -1.54 7.78
N ALA A 194 5.75 -0.82 6.90
CA ALA A 194 6.15 0.46 6.34
C ALA A 194 5.81 1.60 7.32
N GLY A 195 6.72 1.91 8.23
CA GLY A 195 6.50 2.90 9.29
C GLY A 195 7.00 4.32 8.95
N TRP A 196 7.03 4.73 7.69
CA TRP A 196 7.53 6.04 7.26
C TRP A 196 6.45 7.04 6.87
N SER A 197 5.23 6.60 6.57
CA SER A 197 4.15 7.46 6.09
C SER A 197 3.41 8.22 7.19
N HIS A 198 3.28 7.64 8.38
CA HIS A 198 2.56 8.23 9.52
C HIS A 198 3.20 7.88 10.87
N ARG A 199 2.76 8.56 11.94
CA ARG A 199 3.27 8.37 13.31
C ARG A 199 2.10 8.28 14.30
N ILE A 200 1.15 7.39 14.02
CA ILE A 200 -0.02 7.17 14.87
C ILE A 200 0.29 5.99 15.78
N ALA A 201 0.37 6.26 17.09
CA ALA A 201 0.85 5.30 18.09
C ALA A 201 0.08 3.96 18.04
N GLU A 202 -1.24 3.98 17.93
CA GLU A 202 -2.07 2.78 17.87
C GLU A 202 -1.72 1.90 16.66
N ILE A 203 -1.55 2.51 15.47
CA ILE A 203 -1.15 1.81 14.25
C ILE A 203 0.28 1.28 14.40
N GLU A 204 1.19 2.12 14.89
CA GLU A 204 2.59 1.75 15.08
C GLU A 204 2.75 0.55 16.03
N ASP A 205 2.05 0.55 17.15
CA ASP A 205 2.08 -0.55 18.14
C ASP A 205 1.54 -1.85 17.55
N TYR A 206 0.41 -1.78 16.83
CA TYR A 206 -0.14 -2.93 16.13
C TYR A 206 0.84 -3.48 15.09
N MET A 207 1.37 -2.61 14.21
CA MET A 207 2.27 -3.01 13.14
C MET A 207 3.57 -3.61 13.68
N ARG A 208 4.12 -3.08 14.79
CA ARG A 208 5.31 -3.60 15.45
C ARG A 208 5.10 -5.00 16.04
N SER A 209 3.91 -5.25 16.57
CA SER A 209 3.59 -6.55 17.21
C SER A 209 3.41 -7.70 16.22
N HIS A 210 3.16 -7.40 14.93
CA HIS A 210 2.91 -8.40 13.89
C HIS A 210 4.02 -8.51 12.83
N ALA A 211 4.93 -7.54 12.78
CA ALA A 211 5.94 -7.50 11.72
C ALA A 211 7.22 -8.26 12.11
N ALA A 212 7.78 -9.02 11.16
CA ALA A 212 9.14 -9.53 11.23
C ALA A 212 10.18 -8.37 11.24
N ALA A 213 9.82 -7.23 10.64
CA ALA A 213 10.58 -5.99 10.69
C ALA A 213 9.66 -4.78 10.65
N TYR A 214 9.78 -3.88 11.62
CA TYR A 214 9.19 -2.54 11.55
C TYR A 214 10.24 -1.57 11.00
N CYS A 215 9.94 -0.95 9.87
CA CYS A 215 10.87 -0.09 9.14
C CYS A 215 10.41 1.38 9.24
N PRO A 216 10.95 2.19 10.16
CA PRO A 216 10.60 3.61 10.29
C PRO A 216 11.08 4.47 9.11
N ARG A 217 11.95 3.94 8.26
CA ARG A 217 12.49 4.61 7.06
C ARG A 217 12.68 3.59 5.94
N ILE A 218 12.60 4.04 4.70
CA ILE A 218 12.86 3.21 3.50
C ILE A 218 14.26 2.58 3.54
N GLN A 219 15.25 3.30 4.08
CA GLN A 219 16.60 2.75 4.23
C GLN A 219 16.67 1.53 5.18
N ASP A 220 15.78 1.47 6.16
CA ASP A 220 15.69 0.31 7.08
C ASP A 220 15.11 -0.90 6.32
N LEU A 221 14.05 -0.69 5.52
CA LEU A 221 13.51 -1.71 4.61
C LEU A 221 14.59 -2.17 3.61
N ARG A 222 15.30 -1.22 2.97
CA ARG A 222 16.40 -1.54 2.04
C ARG A 222 17.42 -2.46 2.68
N THR A 223 17.83 -2.15 3.91
CA THR A 223 18.79 -2.96 4.66
C THR A 223 18.24 -4.35 4.93
N PHE A 224 16.98 -4.44 5.33
CA PHE A 224 16.31 -5.71 5.64
C PHE A 224 16.18 -6.61 4.40
N VAL A 225 15.66 -6.09 3.28
CA VAL A 225 15.41 -6.90 2.08
C VAL A 225 16.69 -7.30 1.34
N LEU A 226 17.73 -6.46 1.37
CA LEU A 226 18.99 -6.76 0.68
C LEU A 226 19.96 -7.63 1.50
N ARG A 227 19.77 -7.75 2.81
CA ARG A 227 20.65 -8.53 3.72
C ARG A 227 19.94 -9.72 4.36
N GLY A 228 18.59 -9.74 4.33
CA GLY A 228 17.78 -10.70 5.08
C GLY A 228 17.70 -10.40 6.58
N PRO A 229 16.85 -11.13 7.34
CA PRO A 229 16.78 -11.01 8.77
C PRO A 229 18.14 -11.34 9.40
N ARG A 230 18.50 -10.60 10.45
CA ARG A 230 19.69 -10.96 11.24
C ARG A 230 19.38 -12.31 11.88
N ARG A 231 20.14 -13.35 11.50
CA ARG A 231 20.08 -14.61 12.24
C ARG A 231 20.60 -14.32 13.64
N ALA A 232 19.75 -14.61 14.64
CA ALA A 232 20.14 -14.60 16.04
C ALA A 232 21.20 -15.69 16.31
#